data_7d227f9bad34730ded809fa5e53bfdfd
#
_entry.id   7d227f9bad34730ded809fa5e53bfdfd
#
_cell.length_a   1.000
_cell.length_b   1.000
_cell.length_c   1.000
_cell.angle_alpha   90.00
_cell.angle_beta   90.00
_cell.angle_gamma   90.00
#
_symmetry.space_group_name_H-M   'P 1'
#
loop_
_entity.id
_entity.type
_entity.pdbx_description
1 polymer ?
#
loop_
_entity_poly.entity_id
_entity_poly.type
_entity_poly.pdbx_seq_one_letter_code
_entity_poly.pdbx_strand_id
1 'polypeptide(L)'
;METSIVQWLMYDDKLKGYAEKSKKIRDEKDKVSHSILEHVTIPDDVSKKDLPQYFIGSMNTKVLCHRSTTYESLNYKFLKTCLQDYFQDKHGEPSVITDDILQHIRSKRKKDTKIILKRDTINPIKPIKPETHETDHS
;
A
#
# COMPACT_ATOMS: atom_id res chain seq x y z
N MET A 1 -20.44 6.80 -38.38
CA MET A 1 -20.71 7.23 -37.00
C MET A 1 -21.37 6.11 -36.18
N GLU A 2 -22.47 5.50 -36.64
CA GLU A 2 -23.18 4.42 -35.94
C GLU A 2 -22.29 3.19 -35.66
N THR A 3 -21.50 2.75 -36.63
CA THR A 3 -20.56 1.62 -36.47
C THR A 3 -19.54 1.86 -35.36
N SER A 4 -19.05 3.10 -35.23
CA SER A 4 -18.07 3.45 -34.20
C SER A 4 -18.70 3.48 -32.81
N ILE A 5 -19.98 3.87 -32.71
CA ILE A 5 -20.74 3.84 -31.45
C ILE A 5 -20.96 2.38 -30.99
N VAL A 6 -21.37 1.53 -31.91
CA VAL A 6 -21.54 0.09 -31.62
C VAL A 6 -20.23 -0.53 -31.14
N GLN A 7 -19.12 -0.24 -31.81
CA GLN A 7 -17.81 -0.74 -31.44
C GLN A 7 -17.40 -0.23 -30.02
N TRP A 8 -17.66 1.03 -29.71
CA TRP A 8 -17.40 1.59 -28.38
C TRP A 8 -18.21 0.89 -27.30
N LEU A 9 -19.51 0.65 -27.54
CA LEU A 9 -20.37 -0.08 -26.60
C LEU A 9 -19.86 -1.52 -26.36
N MET A 10 -19.42 -2.19 -27.40
CA MET A 10 -18.81 -3.55 -27.26
C MET A 10 -17.56 -3.54 -26.38
N TYR A 11 -16.72 -2.49 -26.48
CA TYR A 11 -15.54 -2.37 -25.61
C TYR A 11 -15.94 -2.01 -24.18
N ASP A 12 -16.93 -1.15 -23.98
CA ASP A 12 -17.44 -0.80 -22.65
C ASP A 12 -17.98 -2.03 -21.92
N ASP A 13 -18.75 -2.87 -22.60
CA ASP A 13 -19.26 -4.13 -22.03
C ASP A 13 -18.15 -5.12 -21.70
N LYS A 14 -17.14 -5.23 -22.57
CA LYS A 14 -15.95 -6.05 -22.26
C LYS A 14 -15.20 -5.56 -21.03
N LEU A 15 -15.02 -4.21 -20.92
CA LEU A 15 -14.36 -3.61 -19.77
C LEU A 15 -15.14 -3.88 -18.47
N LYS A 16 -16.47 -3.76 -18.49
CA LYS A 16 -17.32 -4.10 -17.34
C LYS A 16 -17.15 -5.58 -16.95
N GLY A 17 -17.20 -6.49 -17.92
CA GLY A 17 -16.99 -7.92 -17.68
C GLY A 17 -15.61 -8.24 -17.09
N TYR A 18 -14.55 -7.59 -17.56
CA TYR A 18 -13.21 -7.73 -16.97
C TYR A 18 -13.10 -7.12 -15.57
N ALA A 19 -13.76 -6.00 -15.32
CA ALA A 19 -13.81 -5.38 -14.00
C ALA A 19 -14.48 -6.30 -12.96
N GLU A 20 -15.60 -6.94 -13.32
CA GLU A 20 -16.29 -7.93 -12.47
C GLU A 20 -15.44 -9.16 -12.20
N LYS A 21 -14.79 -9.72 -13.23
CA LYS A 21 -13.86 -10.84 -13.06
C LYS A 21 -12.70 -10.47 -12.17
N SER A 22 -12.11 -9.29 -12.41
CA SER A 22 -11.00 -8.77 -11.60
C SER A 22 -11.42 -8.55 -10.14
N LYS A 23 -12.65 -8.08 -9.90
CA LYS A 23 -13.20 -7.93 -8.56
C LYS A 23 -13.31 -9.28 -7.84
N LYS A 24 -13.89 -10.29 -8.49
CA LYS A 24 -14.02 -11.64 -7.93
C LYS A 24 -12.65 -12.23 -7.54
N ILE A 25 -11.66 -12.09 -8.43
CA ILE A 25 -10.30 -12.58 -8.16
C ILE A 25 -9.66 -11.82 -6.97
N ARG A 26 -9.87 -10.51 -6.87
CA ARG A 26 -9.41 -9.73 -5.71
C ARG A 26 -10.07 -10.21 -4.42
N ASP A 27 -11.38 -10.38 -4.41
CA ASP A 27 -12.12 -10.84 -3.25
C ASP A 27 -11.62 -12.22 -2.77
N GLU A 28 -11.35 -13.15 -3.71
CA GLU A 28 -10.77 -14.46 -3.38
C GLU A 28 -9.34 -14.33 -2.84
N LYS A 29 -8.50 -13.50 -3.47
CA LYS A 29 -7.15 -13.21 -2.98
C LYS A 29 -7.17 -12.61 -1.57
N ASP A 30 -8.11 -11.70 -1.30
CA ASP A 30 -8.23 -11.06 0.01
C ASP A 30 -8.67 -12.04 1.08
N LYS A 31 -9.59 -12.97 0.78
CA LYS A 31 -9.96 -14.06 1.69
C LYS A 31 -8.75 -14.93 2.05
N VAL A 32 -7.96 -15.35 1.04
CA VAL A 32 -6.75 -16.15 1.26
C VAL A 32 -5.73 -15.37 2.07
N SER A 33 -5.54 -14.08 1.77
CA SER A 33 -4.63 -13.21 2.52
C SER A 33 -5.05 -13.09 3.99
N HIS A 34 -6.35 -12.93 4.24
CA HIS A 34 -6.89 -12.85 5.59
C HIS A 34 -6.62 -14.14 6.37
N SER A 35 -6.93 -15.29 5.76
CA SER A 35 -6.65 -16.59 6.36
C SER A 35 -5.17 -16.81 6.70
N ILE A 36 -4.26 -16.37 5.82
CA ILE A 36 -2.82 -16.43 6.11
C ILE A 36 -2.47 -15.54 7.31
N LEU A 37 -2.99 -14.31 7.36
CA LEU A 37 -2.68 -13.35 8.41
C LEU A 37 -3.26 -13.73 9.77
N GLU A 38 -4.36 -14.47 9.84
CA GLU A 38 -4.93 -15.02 11.08
C GLU A 38 -3.95 -15.97 11.81
N HIS A 39 -3.08 -16.64 11.05
CA HIS A 39 -2.06 -17.54 11.60
C HIS A 39 -0.73 -16.84 11.92
N VAL A 40 -0.64 -15.54 11.67
CA VAL A 40 0.59 -14.76 11.88
C VAL A 40 0.41 -13.82 13.06
N THR A 41 0.98 -14.17 14.20
CA THR A 41 1.01 -13.29 15.37
C THR A 41 2.14 -12.29 15.23
N ILE A 42 1.81 -11.01 15.09
CA ILE A 42 2.79 -9.93 14.99
C ILE A 42 2.57 -8.96 16.16
N PRO A 43 3.52 -8.85 17.10
CA PRO A 43 3.47 -7.84 18.16
C PRO A 43 3.49 -6.41 17.59
N ASP A 44 2.85 -5.46 18.29
CA ASP A 44 2.71 -4.09 17.81
C ASP A 44 4.04 -3.31 17.74
N ASP A 45 5.02 -3.70 18.53
CA ASP A 45 6.33 -3.07 18.70
C ASP A 45 7.40 -3.60 17.73
N VAL A 46 7.07 -4.62 16.90
CA VAL A 46 8.02 -5.23 15.98
C VAL A 46 8.42 -4.27 14.86
N SER A 47 9.73 -4.13 14.67
CA SER A 47 10.33 -3.36 13.58
C SER A 47 9.88 -3.87 12.19
N LYS A 48 9.81 -2.97 11.21
CA LYS A 48 9.50 -3.36 9.82
C LYS A 48 10.40 -4.44 9.25
N LYS A 49 11.65 -4.54 9.74
CA LYS A 49 12.65 -5.52 9.29
C LYS A 49 12.38 -6.92 9.83
N ASP A 50 11.70 -7.01 10.97
CA ASP A 50 11.47 -8.25 11.70
C ASP A 50 10.10 -8.87 11.40
N LEU A 51 9.36 -8.31 10.42
CA LEU A 51 8.09 -8.86 9.98
C LEU A 51 8.29 -10.19 9.25
N PRO A 52 7.37 -11.17 9.42
CA PRO A 52 7.47 -12.49 8.79
C PRO A 52 7.64 -12.41 7.28
N GLN A 53 8.50 -13.29 6.76
CA GLN A 53 8.80 -13.41 5.35
C GLN A 53 8.78 -14.90 4.96
N TYR A 54 8.16 -15.19 3.82
CA TYR A 54 8.01 -16.54 3.30
C TYR A 54 8.64 -16.65 1.92
N PHE A 55 9.55 -17.59 1.74
CA PHE A 55 10.18 -17.85 0.45
C PHE A 55 9.52 -19.05 -0.22
N ILE A 56 9.09 -18.87 -1.46
CA ILE A 56 8.47 -19.91 -2.28
C ILE A 56 9.42 -20.26 -3.42
N GLY A 57 10.25 -21.27 -3.21
CA GLY A 57 11.32 -21.66 -4.13
C GLY A 57 10.82 -22.02 -5.53
N SER A 58 9.70 -22.76 -5.63
CA SER A 58 9.09 -23.17 -6.91
C SER A 58 8.67 -21.99 -7.80
N MET A 59 8.43 -20.81 -7.20
CA MET A 59 8.00 -19.59 -7.92
C MET A 59 9.09 -18.52 -7.92
N ASN A 60 10.25 -18.80 -7.36
CA ASN A 60 11.32 -17.82 -7.12
C ASN A 60 10.77 -16.49 -6.56
N THR A 61 9.91 -16.60 -5.58
CA THR A 61 9.12 -15.47 -5.06
C THR A 61 9.21 -15.45 -3.55
N LYS A 62 9.32 -14.23 -3.02
CA LYS A 62 9.27 -13.95 -1.59
C LYS A 62 7.96 -13.24 -1.29
N VAL A 63 7.23 -13.73 -0.29
CA VAL A 63 6.05 -13.08 0.27
C VAL A 63 6.43 -12.54 1.63
N LEU A 64 6.13 -11.28 1.89
CA LEU A 64 6.48 -10.63 3.15
C LEU A 64 5.24 -9.95 3.74
N CYS A 65 5.13 -10.00 5.06
CA CYS A 65 4.17 -9.19 5.79
C CYS A 65 4.65 -7.74 5.78
N HIS A 66 3.74 -6.81 5.49
CA HIS A 66 4.05 -5.40 5.45
C HIS A 66 3.02 -4.62 6.26
N ARG A 67 3.51 -3.74 7.15
CA ARG A 67 2.64 -2.86 7.92
C ARG A 67 2.28 -1.64 7.07
N SER A 68 1.05 -1.59 6.59
CA SER A 68 0.51 -0.45 5.85
C SER A 68 -0.24 0.47 6.81
N THR A 69 0.10 1.74 6.81
CA THR A 69 -0.59 2.76 7.58
C THR A 69 -1.37 3.66 6.62
N THR A 70 -2.67 3.71 6.82
CA THR A 70 -3.55 4.62 6.10
C THR A 70 -4.12 5.67 7.04
N TYR A 71 -4.28 6.88 6.54
CA TYR A 71 -4.93 7.95 7.28
C TYR A 71 -6.32 8.20 6.70
N GLU A 72 -7.26 8.61 7.55
CA GLU A 72 -8.56 9.11 7.10
C GLU A 72 -8.38 10.21 6.04
N SER A 73 -9.25 10.22 5.03
CA SER A 73 -9.21 11.22 3.97
C SER A 73 -9.39 12.62 4.53
N LEU A 74 -8.57 13.57 4.07
CA LEU A 74 -8.69 14.97 4.43
C LEU A 74 -9.80 15.62 3.58
N ASN A 75 -11.07 15.39 3.96
CA ASN A 75 -12.22 15.98 3.30
C ASN A 75 -12.72 17.24 4.02
N TYR A 76 -13.59 18.02 3.34
CA TYR A 76 -14.12 19.26 3.87
C TYR A 76 -14.86 19.10 5.23
N LYS A 77 -15.61 18.03 5.40
CA LYS A 77 -16.35 17.73 6.64
C LYS A 77 -15.37 17.52 7.81
N PHE A 78 -14.33 16.74 7.57
CA PHE A 78 -13.29 16.49 8.58
C PHE A 78 -12.57 17.78 8.96
N LEU A 79 -12.15 18.59 7.97
CA LEU A 79 -11.50 19.88 8.20
C LEU A 79 -12.38 20.83 9.00
N LYS A 80 -13.67 20.94 8.62
CA LYS A 80 -14.64 21.80 9.33
C LYS A 80 -14.75 21.39 10.81
N THR A 81 -14.89 20.10 11.09
CA THR A 81 -14.98 19.61 12.48
C THR A 81 -13.70 19.94 13.25
N CYS A 82 -12.52 19.67 12.67
CA CYS A 82 -11.25 19.94 13.32
C CYS A 82 -11.05 21.44 13.62
N LEU A 83 -11.43 22.31 12.69
CA LEU A 83 -11.32 23.76 12.88
C LEU A 83 -12.32 24.29 13.93
N GLN A 84 -13.55 23.77 13.94
CA GLN A 84 -14.53 24.12 14.96
C GLN A 84 -14.06 23.71 16.35
N ASP A 85 -13.57 22.48 16.53
CA ASP A 85 -13.01 22.00 17.79
C ASP A 85 -11.81 22.86 18.23
N TYR A 86 -10.96 23.21 17.28
CA TYR A 86 -9.75 24.00 17.57
C TYR A 86 -10.06 25.40 18.08
N PHE A 87 -10.97 26.14 17.42
CA PHE A 87 -11.31 27.52 17.79
C PHE A 87 -12.18 27.63 19.06
N GLN A 88 -12.77 26.53 19.53
CA GLN A 88 -13.49 26.53 20.81
C GLN A 88 -12.57 26.66 22.02
N ASP A 89 -11.35 26.11 21.94
CA ASP A 89 -10.50 25.91 23.10
C ASP A 89 -9.24 26.78 23.15
N LYS A 90 -8.90 27.52 22.06
CA LYS A 90 -7.61 28.21 22.00
C LYS A 90 -7.67 29.61 21.37
N HIS A 91 -7.00 30.56 22.05
CA HIS A 91 -6.70 31.91 21.53
C HIS A 91 -5.17 32.05 21.50
N GLY A 92 -4.58 32.44 20.34
CA GLY A 92 -3.13 32.63 20.21
C GLY A 92 -2.73 33.49 19.01
N GLU A 93 -1.42 33.70 18.82
CA GLU A 93 -0.85 34.46 17.71
C GLU A 93 -1.00 33.75 16.36
N PRO A 94 -1.24 34.48 15.22
CA PRO A 94 -1.54 33.88 13.91
C PRO A 94 -0.52 32.88 13.37
N SER A 95 0.76 33.09 13.61
CA SER A 95 1.83 32.16 13.15
C SER A 95 1.87 30.88 13.93
N VAL A 96 1.69 30.96 15.25
CA VAL A 96 1.61 29.79 16.14
C VAL A 96 0.30 29.03 15.92
N ILE A 97 -0.79 29.78 15.65
CA ILE A 97 -2.10 29.19 15.33
C ILE A 97 -2.06 28.28 14.12
N THR A 98 -1.32 28.67 13.07
CA THR A 98 -1.27 27.84 11.84
C THR A 98 -0.61 26.48 12.09
N ASP A 99 0.52 26.46 12.78
CA ASP A 99 1.22 25.21 13.09
C ASP A 99 0.43 24.34 14.06
N ASP A 100 -0.20 24.96 15.05
CA ASP A 100 -1.09 24.28 15.98
C ASP A 100 -2.31 23.67 15.28
N ILE A 101 -2.93 24.38 14.34
CA ILE A 101 -4.04 23.87 13.52
C ILE A 101 -3.60 22.62 12.75
N LEU A 102 -2.46 22.67 12.08
CA LEU A 102 -1.95 21.54 11.31
C LEU A 102 -1.63 20.35 12.22
N GLN A 103 -1.08 20.58 13.37
CA GLN A 103 -0.80 19.54 14.37
C GLN A 103 -2.10 18.94 14.92
N HIS A 104 -3.08 19.78 15.25
CA HIS A 104 -4.40 19.34 15.69
C HIS A 104 -5.10 18.47 14.65
N ILE A 105 -5.12 18.88 13.38
CA ILE A 105 -5.66 18.10 12.27
C ILE A 105 -4.97 16.73 12.17
N ARG A 106 -3.63 16.69 12.26
CA ARG A 106 -2.87 15.43 12.23
C ARG A 106 -3.24 14.51 13.40
N SER A 107 -3.42 15.06 14.60
CA SER A 107 -3.78 14.28 15.81
C SER A 107 -5.19 13.69 15.74
N LYS A 108 -6.14 14.38 15.10
CA LYS A 108 -7.53 13.92 14.93
C LYS A 108 -7.72 12.92 13.80
N ARG A 109 -6.75 12.78 12.89
CA ARG A 109 -6.84 11.79 11.79
C ARG A 109 -6.73 10.38 12.37
N LYS A 110 -7.75 9.58 12.12
CA LYS A 110 -7.70 8.16 12.45
C LYS A 110 -6.56 7.50 11.67
N LYS A 111 -5.74 6.75 12.40
CA LYS A 111 -4.66 5.95 11.85
C LYS A 111 -5.12 4.50 11.89
N ASP A 112 -5.30 3.89 10.74
CA ASP A 112 -5.54 2.47 10.60
C ASP A 112 -4.26 1.80 10.12
N THR A 113 -3.74 0.86 10.90
CA THR A 113 -2.53 0.11 10.56
C THR A 113 -2.93 -1.33 10.31
N LYS A 114 -2.69 -1.79 9.08
CA LYS A 114 -2.98 -3.16 8.65
C LYS A 114 -1.71 -3.87 8.23
N ILE A 115 -1.68 -5.16 8.46
CA ILE A 115 -0.65 -6.04 7.92
C ILE A 115 -1.18 -6.59 6.62
N ILE A 116 -0.38 -6.49 5.56
CA ILE A 116 -0.73 -6.94 4.22
C ILE A 116 0.34 -7.87 3.68
N LEU A 117 -0.03 -8.75 2.78
CA LEU A 117 0.91 -9.57 2.01
C LEU A 117 1.38 -8.79 0.78
N LYS A 118 2.70 -8.74 0.59
CA LYS A 118 3.34 -8.17 -0.59
C LYS A 118 4.18 -9.23 -1.29
N ARG A 119 4.01 -9.35 -2.60
CA ARG A 119 4.87 -10.19 -3.44
C ARG A 119 6.09 -9.37 -3.85
N ASP A 120 7.27 -9.98 -3.69
CA ASP A 120 8.52 -9.44 -4.19
C ASP A 120 9.22 -10.50 -5.06
N THR A 121 9.60 -10.11 -6.28
CA THR A 121 10.27 -11.01 -7.23
C THR A 121 11.77 -10.93 -6.99
N ILE A 122 12.38 -12.06 -6.64
CA ILE A 122 13.82 -12.13 -6.46
C ILE A 122 14.47 -12.18 -7.85
N ASN A 123 15.16 -11.11 -8.24
CA ASN A 123 15.96 -11.14 -9.46
C ASN A 123 17.07 -12.19 -9.28
N PRO A 124 17.25 -13.11 -10.26
CA PRO A 124 18.38 -14.03 -10.21
C PRO A 124 19.68 -13.23 -10.12
N ILE A 125 20.54 -13.60 -9.19
CA ILE A 125 21.86 -13.02 -9.04
C ILE A 125 22.55 -13.14 -10.40
N LYS A 126 22.92 -12.01 -11.02
CA LYS A 126 23.70 -12.03 -12.26
C LYS A 126 24.95 -12.88 -11.99
N PRO A 127 25.25 -13.89 -12.81
CA PRO A 127 26.47 -14.67 -12.63
C PRO A 127 27.66 -13.72 -12.64
N ILE A 128 28.49 -13.81 -11.62
CA ILE A 128 29.76 -13.09 -11.52
C ILE A 128 30.58 -13.54 -12.72
N LYS A 129 30.89 -12.62 -13.64
CA LYS A 129 31.84 -12.91 -14.72
C LYS A 129 33.16 -13.29 -14.08
N PRO A 130 33.78 -14.44 -14.43
CA PRO A 130 35.13 -14.75 -13.97
C PRO A 130 36.06 -13.65 -14.47
N GLU A 131 36.82 -13.05 -13.55
CA GLU A 131 37.91 -12.15 -13.89
C GLU A 131 38.98 -12.98 -14.64
N THR A 132 39.15 -12.66 -15.91
CA THR A 132 40.26 -13.18 -16.69
C THR A 132 41.53 -12.49 -16.20
N HIS A 133 42.30 -13.20 -15.34
CA HIS A 133 43.67 -12.82 -15.10
C HIS A 133 44.45 -12.99 -16.39
N GLU A 134 44.68 -11.90 -17.10
CA GLU A 134 45.75 -11.82 -18.07
C GLU A 134 47.09 -11.89 -17.29
N THR A 135 47.72 -13.04 -17.32
CA THR A 135 49.15 -13.19 -16.97
C THR A 135 49.96 -12.66 -18.14
N ASP A 136 50.42 -11.43 -18.00
CA ASP A 136 51.45 -10.84 -18.86
C ASP A 136 52.77 -11.51 -18.57
N HIS A 137 53.24 -12.31 -19.53
CA HIS A 137 54.58 -12.86 -19.54
C HIS A 137 55.41 -12.09 -20.58
N SER A 138 56.21 -11.18 -20.09
CA SER A 138 57.41 -10.70 -20.81
C SER A 138 58.66 -11.11 -20.07
#